data_6aade678db0bf5e4ded28a41af52bbe1
#
_entry.id   6aade678db0bf5e4ded28a41af52bbe1
#
_cell.length_a   1.000
_cell.length_b   1.000
_cell.length_c   1.000
_cell.angle_alpha   90.00
_cell.angle_beta   90.00
_cell.angle_gamma   90.00
#
_symmetry.space_group_name_H-M   'P 1'
#
loop_
_entity.id
_entity.type
_entity.pdbx_description
1 polymer ?
#
loop_
_entity_poly.entity_id
_entity_poly.type
_entity_poly.pdbx_seq_one_letter_code
_entity_poly.pdbx_strand_id
1 'polypeptide(L)'
;MFLILPCEVAVKSVVPTIKALMTKQLMDGQGFNQEQVAEILGISQSAVSKYSRKIRGHTVDIEDVKEIRPLINGMIAVLLEGTYHDERLLDLFCQTCILIRKSSLMCVFCAKSDSKXKLGECRFCINSGSDRDGGFV
;
A
#
# COMPACT_ATOMS: atom_id res chain seq x y z
N MET A 1 27.39 2.67 -7.78
CA MET A 1 26.10 2.68 -8.44
C MET A 1 25.19 1.65 -7.79
N PHE A 2 23.97 2.05 -7.47
CA PHE A 2 23.03 1.16 -6.78
C PHE A 2 21.81 0.92 -7.65
N LEU A 3 21.46 -0.34 -7.77
CA LEU A 3 20.21 -0.71 -8.43
C LEU A 3 19.10 -0.67 -7.38
N ILE A 4 18.15 0.22 -7.57
CA ILE A 4 17.03 0.34 -6.69
C ILE A 4 15.77 0.04 -7.48
N LEU A 5 15.06 -0.98 -7.05
CA LEU A 5 13.83 -1.40 -7.71
C LEU A 5 12.64 -0.61 -7.17
N PRO A 6 11.65 -0.31 -8.01
CA PRO A 6 10.45 0.37 -7.52
C PRO A 6 9.79 -0.37 -6.35
N CYS A 7 9.84 -1.69 -6.34
CA CYS A 7 9.26 -2.46 -5.24
C CYS A 7 9.97 -2.18 -3.92
N GLU A 8 11.27 -1.93 -3.95
CA GLU A 8 12.00 -1.57 -2.72
C GLU A 8 11.53 -0.23 -2.18
N VAL A 9 11.27 0.72 -3.08
CA VAL A 9 10.75 2.03 -2.67
C VAL A 9 9.34 1.87 -2.13
N ALA A 10 8.53 1.03 -2.77
CA ALA A 10 7.15 0.81 -2.36
C ALA A 10 7.07 0.22 -0.95
N VAL A 11 7.99 -0.69 -0.61
CA VAL A 11 8.00 -1.30 0.73
C VAL A 11 8.16 -0.24 1.82
N LYS A 12 8.91 0.81 1.53
CA LYS A 12 9.20 1.86 2.50
C LYS A 12 8.22 3.03 2.44
N SER A 13 7.42 3.14 1.37
CA SER A 13 6.53 4.29 1.19
C SER A 13 5.07 3.86 1.00
N VAL A 14 4.79 3.09 -0.03
CA VAL A 14 3.42 2.71 -0.38
C VAL A 14 2.84 1.71 0.61
N VAL A 15 3.60 0.67 0.95
CA VAL A 15 3.10 -0.39 1.84
C VAL A 15 2.70 0.16 3.20
N PRO A 16 3.53 0.99 3.88
CA PRO A 16 3.10 1.58 5.15
C PRO A 16 1.85 2.45 5.00
N THR A 17 1.72 3.14 3.88
CA THR A 17 0.55 4.00 3.65
C THR A 17 -0.72 3.16 3.51
N ILE A 18 -0.65 2.04 2.80
CA ILE A 18 -1.80 1.14 2.68
C ILE A 18 -2.19 0.60 4.07
N LYS A 19 -1.20 0.19 4.85
CA LYS A 19 -1.46 -0.33 6.20
C LYS A 19 -2.08 0.73 7.10
N ALA A 20 -1.62 1.99 6.97
CA ALA A 20 -2.19 3.07 7.75
C ALA A 20 -3.65 3.32 7.37
N LEU A 21 -3.95 3.25 6.08
CA LEU A 21 -5.32 3.45 5.61
C LEU A 21 -6.23 2.33 6.09
N MET A 22 -5.74 1.09 6.08
CA MET A 22 -6.50 -0.04 6.60
C MET A 22 -6.74 0.11 8.11
N THR A 23 -5.73 0.57 8.84
CA THR A 23 -5.86 0.83 10.27
C THR A 23 -6.95 1.86 10.52
N LYS A 24 -6.92 2.95 9.78
CA LYS A 24 -7.91 4.01 9.92
C LYS A 24 -9.32 3.48 9.65
N GLN A 25 -9.46 2.70 8.58
CA GLN A 25 -10.76 2.16 8.20
C GLN A 25 -11.28 1.18 9.25
N LEU A 26 -10.42 0.35 9.81
CA LEU A 26 -10.83 -0.59 10.84
C LEU A 26 -11.23 0.12 12.13
N MET A 27 -10.52 1.16 12.51
CA MET A 27 -10.83 1.88 13.75
C MET A 27 -12.04 2.80 13.58
N ASP A 28 -12.01 3.65 12.56
CA ASP A 28 -13.06 4.65 12.37
C ASP A 28 -14.32 4.06 11.71
N GLY A 29 -14.12 3.18 10.74
CA GLY A 29 -15.24 2.61 10.01
C GLY A 29 -15.89 1.42 10.68
N GLN A 30 -15.09 0.54 11.30
CA GLN A 30 -15.59 -0.68 11.91
C GLN A 30 -15.66 -0.61 13.43
N GLY A 31 -15.04 0.38 14.05
CA GLY A 31 -15.09 0.56 15.49
C GLY A 31 -14.16 -0.32 16.30
N PHE A 32 -13.16 -0.93 15.67
CA PHE A 32 -12.19 -1.75 16.41
C PHE A 32 -11.20 -0.88 17.17
N ASN A 33 -10.73 -1.37 18.32
CA ASN A 33 -9.69 -0.70 19.07
C ASN A 33 -8.32 -1.14 18.56
N GLN A 34 -7.25 -0.50 19.08
CA GLN A 34 -5.90 -0.77 18.59
C GLN A 34 -5.48 -2.22 18.76
N GLU A 35 -5.85 -2.83 19.86
CA GLU A 35 -5.51 -4.22 20.13
C GLU A 35 -6.17 -5.15 19.11
N GLN A 36 -7.43 -4.89 18.82
CA GLN A 36 -8.17 -5.69 17.84
C GLN A 36 -7.61 -5.52 16.43
N VAL A 37 -7.25 -4.28 16.06
CA VAL A 37 -6.66 -4.01 14.74
C VAL A 37 -5.32 -4.73 14.62
N ALA A 38 -4.51 -4.70 15.67
CA ALA A 38 -3.22 -5.38 15.66
C ALA A 38 -3.40 -6.87 15.38
N GLU A 39 -4.41 -7.47 16.00
CA GLU A 39 -4.70 -8.89 15.79
C GLU A 39 -5.17 -9.16 14.37
N ILE A 40 -6.08 -8.30 13.86
CA ILE A 40 -6.62 -8.47 12.51
C ILE A 40 -5.51 -8.35 11.45
N LEU A 41 -4.67 -7.34 11.59
CA LEU A 41 -3.62 -7.08 10.60
C LEU A 41 -2.36 -7.93 10.81
N GLY A 42 -2.25 -8.60 11.96
CA GLY A 42 -1.07 -9.40 12.24
C GLY A 42 0.17 -8.56 12.48
N ILE A 43 0.02 -7.38 13.08
CA ILE A 43 1.13 -6.49 13.41
C ILE A 43 1.07 -6.15 14.89
N SER A 44 2.11 -5.46 15.37
CA SER A 44 2.16 -5.10 16.79
C SER A 44 1.20 -3.95 17.09
N GLN A 45 0.76 -3.88 18.34
CA GLN A 45 -0.09 -2.78 18.77
C GLN A 45 0.67 -1.46 18.68
N SER A 46 1.98 -1.50 18.92
CA SER A 46 2.83 -0.32 18.76
C SER A 46 2.78 0.21 17.32
N ALA A 47 2.80 -0.69 16.34
CA ALA A 47 2.70 -0.30 14.93
C ALA A 47 1.34 0.33 14.64
N VAL A 48 0.26 -0.27 15.17
CA VAL A 48 -1.08 0.28 15.00
C VAL A 48 -1.15 1.70 15.57
N SER A 49 -0.57 1.88 16.75
CA SER A 49 -0.55 3.20 17.39
C SER A 49 0.17 4.23 16.52
N LYS A 50 1.30 3.84 15.92
CA LYS A 50 2.05 4.75 15.05
C LYS A 50 1.27 5.11 13.80
N TYR A 51 0.54 4.15 13.22
CA TYR A 51 -0.31 4.43 12.07
C TYR A 51 -1.46 5.36 12.44
N SER A 52 -2.12 5.11 13.57
CA SER A 52 -3.28 5.89 13.97
C SER A 52 -2.91 7.33 14.39
N ARG A 53 -1.69 7.52 14.91
CA ARG A 53 -1.21 8.85 15.29
C ARG A 53 -0.49 9.56 14.17
N LYS A 54 -0.52 9.00 12.97
CA LYS A 54 0.08 9.58 11.77
C LYS A 54 1.61 9.74 11.86
N ILE A 55 2.24 8.92 12.69
CA ILE A 55 3.70 8.90 12.78
C ILE A 55 4.28 8.07 11.65
N ARG A 56 3.53 7.07 11.19
CA ARG A 56 3.96 6.16 10.13
C ARG A 56 2.85 6.03 9.09
N GLY A 57 3.24 5.84 7.83
CA GLY A 57 2.28 5.57 6.77
C GLY A 57 1.59 6.77 6.18
N HIS A 58 2.16 7.96 6.33
CA HIS A 58 1.56 9.19 5.80
C HIS A 58 2.50 9.93 4.85
N THR A 59 3.40 9.17 4.23
CA THR A 59 4.34 9.75 3.28
C THR A 59 3.77 9.88 1.88
N VAL A 60 2.78 9.05 1.56
CA VAL A 60 2.11 9.08 0.25
C VAL A 60 0.66 9.46 0.47
N ASP A 61 0.20 10.50 -0.22
CA ASP A 61 -1.18 10.95 -0.10
C ASP A 61 -2.05 10.20 -1.10
N ILE A 62 -2.80 9.23 -0.62
CA ILE A 62 -3.63 8.37 -1.46
C ILE A 62 -5.12 8.56 -1.20
N GLU A 63 -5.49 9.49 -0.33
CA GLU A 63 -6.90 9.68 0.01
C GLU A 63 -7.71 10.19 -1.18
N ASP A 64 -7.09 10.90 -2.10
CA ASP A 64 -7.77 11.43 -3.26
C ASP A 64 -7.90 10.45 -4.42
N VAL A 65 -7.29 9.27 -4.31
CA VAL A 65 -7.40 8.25 -5.36
C VAL A 65 -8.67 7.43 -5.10
N LYS A 66 -9.71 7.74 -5.85
CA LYS A 66 -11.03 7.15 -5.61
C LYS A 66 -11.06 5.64 -5.76
N GLU A 67 -10.26 5.10 -6.67
CA GLU A 67 -10.25 3.68 -6.94
C GLU A 67 -9.64 2.84 -5.82
N ILE A 68 -8.95 3.49 -4.88
CA ILE A 68 -8.30 2.79 -3.78
C ILE A 68 -9.31 2.31 -2.73
N ARG A 69 -10.36 3.09 -2.49
CA ARG A 69 -11.30 2.76 -1.43
C ARG A 69 -11.95 1.37 -1.60
N PRO A 70 -12.43 1.00 -2.79
CA PRO A 70 -12.98 -0.35 -2.94
C PRO A 70 -11.95 -1.45 -2.69
N LEU A 71 -10.70 -1.21 -3.07
CA LEU A 71 -9.64 -2.19 -2.85
C LEU A 71 -9.33 -2.35 -1.36
N ILE A 72 -9.29 -1.25 -0.63
CA ILE A 72 -9.09 -1.28 0.82
C ILE A 72 -10.24 -2.02 1.49
N ASN A 73 -11.47 -1.70 1.10
CA ASN A 73 -12.64 -2.37 1.67
C ASN A 73 -12.63 -3.86 1.38
N GLY A 74 -12.19 -4.25 0.18
CA GLY A 74 -12.06 -5.65 -0.18
C GLY A 74 -11.04 -6.37 0.67
N MET A 75 -9.90 -5.75 0.91
CA MET A 75 -8.87 -6.35 1.76
C MET A 75 -9.37 -6.52 3.19
N ILE A 76 -10.07 -5.52 3.71
CA ILE A 76 -10.63 -5.59 5.06
C ILE A 76 -11.64 -6.73 5.16
N ALA A 77 -12.50 -6.88 4.14
CA ALA A 77 -13.50 -7.96 4.13
C ALA A 77 -12.82 -9.33 4.19
N VAL A 78 -11.73 -9.51 3.43
CA VAL A 78 -11.00 -10.76 3.45
C VAL A 78 -10.37 -11.01 4.83
N LEU A 79 -9.77 -9.96 5.41
CA LEU A 79 -9.15 -10.09 6.73
C LEU A 79 -10.16 -10.43 7.81
N LEU A 80 -11.36 -9.88 7.73
CA LEU A 80 -12.39 -10.14 8.73
C LEU A 80 -12.94 -11.57 8.62
N GLU A 81 -12.72 -12.25 7.50
CA GLU A 81 -13.03 -13.66 7.39
C GLU A 81 -12.07 -14.53 8.19
N GLY A 82 -10.96 -13.97 8.63
CA GLY A 82 -10.00 -14.66 9.47
C GLY A 82 -9.00 -15.53 8.74
N THR A 83 -8.86 -15.36 7.45
CA THR A 83 -7.93 -16.17 6.66
C THR A 83 -6.68 -15.34 6.33
N TYR A 84 -5.58 -15.68 6.98
CA TYR A 84 -4.29 -15.11 6.65
C TYR A 84 -3.71 -15.81 5.43
N HIS A 85 -2.88 -15.15 4.69
CA HIS A 85 -2.26 -15.69 3.47
C HIS A 85 -3.28 -16.06 2.40
N ASP A 86 -4.41 -15.39 2.41
CA ASP A 86 -5.42 -15.57 1.38
C ASP A 86 -4.92 -14.92 0.09
N GLU A 87 -4.99 -15.68 -1.01
CA GLU A 87 -4.54 -15.17 -2.31
C GLU A 87 -5.29 -13.91 -2.71
N ARG A 88 -6.57 -13.82 -2.33
CA ARG A 88 -7.38 -12.64 -2.62
C ARG A 88 -6.81 -11.40 -1.95
N LEU A 89 -6.34 -11.55 -0.70
CA LEU A 89 -5.75 -10.45 0.04
C LEU A 89 -4.48 -9.96 -0.65
N LEU A 90 -3.62 -10.90 -1.01
CA LEU A 90 -2.36 -10.55 -1.67
C LEU A 90 -2.61 -9.89 -3.02
N ASP A 91 -3.56 -10.41 -3.78
CA ASP A 91 -3.91 -9.85 -5.07
C ASP A 91 -4.43 -8.43 -4.94
N LEU A 92 -5.33 -8.20 -3.99
CA LEU A 92 -5.87 -6.87 -3.75
C LEU A 92 -4.78 -5.89 -3.29
N PHE A 93 -3.86 -6.36 -2.46
CA PHE A 93 -2.76 -5.53 -2.00
C PHE A 93 -1.86 -5.14 -3.17
N CYS A 94 -1.55 -6.09 -4.05
CA CYS A 94 -0.73 -5.81 -5.23
C CYS A 94 -1.45 -4.87 -6.18
N GLN A 95 -2.75 -5.05 -6.38
CA GLN A 95 -3.53 -4.14 -7.22
C GLN A 95 -3.49 -2.72 -6.67
N THR A 96 -3.62 -2.59 -5.34
CA THR A 96 -3.57 -1.28 -4.69
C THR A 96 -2.21 -0.62 -4.88
N CYS A 97 -1.15 -1.40 -4.69
CA CYS A 97 0.21 -0.90 -4.85
C CYS A 97 0.45 -0.43 -6.29
N ILE A 98 0.03 -1.24 -7.27
CA ILE A 98 0.20 -0.89 -8.66
C ILE A 98 -0.57 0.38 -9.01
N LEU A 99 -1.79 0.49 -8.50
CA LEU A 99 -2.62 1.67 -8.75
C LEU A 99 -1.96 2.94 -8.21
N ILE A 100 -1.42 2.88 -7.00
CA ILE A 100 -0.73 4.02 -6.40
C ILE A 100 0.49 4.39 -7.25
N ARG A 101 1.24 3.38 -7.69
CA ARG A 101 2.44 3.61 -8.50
C ARG A 101 2.08 4.20 -9.86
N LYS A 102 1.01 3.72 -10.47
CA LYS A 102 0.55 4.26 -11.76
C LYS A 102 0.09 5.71 -11.65
N SER A 103 -0.38 6.09 -10.47
CA SER A 103 -0.80 7.48 -10.20
C SER A 103 0.39 8.41 -9.98
N SER A 104 1.60 7.91 -10.10
CA SER A 104 2.85 8.67 -9.94
C SER A 104 3.06 9.23 -8.53
N LEU A 105 2.30 8.75 -7.57
CA LEU A 105 2.41 9.23 -6.19
C LEU A 105 3.69 8.77 -5.51
N MET A 106 4.31 7.70 -6.02
CA MET A 106 5.54 7.17 -5.46
C MET A 106 6.80 7.79 -6.08
N CYS A 107 6.64 8.54 -7.18
CA CYS A 107 7.80 9.01 -7.94
C CYS A 107 8.74 9.90 -7.14
N VAL A 108 8.20 10.71 -6.24
CA VAL A 108 9.01 11.57 -5.39
C VAL A 108 9.99 10.74 -4.56
N PHE A 109 9.52 9.61 -4.04
CA PHE A 109 10.35 8.74 -3.21
C PHE A 109 11.37 7.97 -4.04
N CYS A 110 11.03 7.62 -5.26
CA CYS A 110 11.97 7.01 -6.17
C CYS A 110 13.10 7.98 -6.49
N ALA A 111 12.78 9.23 -6.73
CA ALA A 111 13.79 10.25 -7.02
C ALA A 111 14.71 10.49 -5.83
N LYS A 112 14.17 10.41 -4.63
CA LYS A 112 14.98 10.57 -3.42
C LYS A 112 15.90 9.37 -3.19
N SER A 113 15.40 8.17 -3.53
CA SER A 113 16.16 6.94 -3.30
C SER A 113 17.23 6.73 -4.36
N ASP A 114 16.99 7.19 -5.58
CA ASP A 114 17.91 7.03 -6.70
C ASP A 114 18.10 8.39 -7.36
N SER A 115 19.33 8.91 -7.30
CA SER A 115 19.65 10.22 -7.87
C SER A 115 19.44 10.25 -9.38
N LYS A 116 19.29 9.10 -10.00
CA LYS A 116 19.03 9.01 -11.45
C LYS A 116 17.56 9.11 -11.82
N UNK A 117 16.59 8.95 -11.04
CA UNK A 117 15.56 8.98 -11.28
C UNK A 117 15.26 10.17 -11.51
N LYS A 118 14.90 10.50 -12.44
CA LYS A 118 14.45 11.82 -12.83
C LYS A 118 12.92 11.85 -12.85
N LEU A 119 12.39 12.75 -12.10
CA LEU A 119 10.94 12.94 -12.06
C LEU A 119 10.43 13.31 -13.46
N GLY A 120 9.36 12.66 -13.87
CA GLY A 120 8.71 12.93 -15.14
C GLY A 120 9.26 12.19 -16.32
N GLU A 121 10.41 11.56 -16.17
CA GLU A 121 11.00 10.80 -17.27
C GLU A 121 10.76 9.30 -17.15
N CYS A 122 10.62 8.81 -15.91
CA CYS A 122 10.41 7.38 -15.68
C CYS A 122 8.97 6.99 -15.99
N ARG A 123 8.81 5.99 -16.83
CA ARG A 123 7.47 5.49 -17.22
C ARG A 123 7.22 4.06 -16.75
N PHE A 124 8.12 3.51 -15.95
CA PHE A 124 8.04 2.10 -15.58
C PHE A 124 6.73 1.78 -14.86
N CYS A 125 6.39 2.55 -13.82
CA CYS A 125 5.20 2.28 -13.02
C CYS A 125 3.91 2.59 -13.77
N ILE A 126 3.95 3.62 -14.62
CA ILE A 126 2.79 4.00 -15.43
C ILE A 126 2.44 2.89 -16.41
N ASN A 127 3.46 2.28 -17.00
CA ASN A 127 3.26 1.24 -18.00
C ASN A 127 3.11 -0.15 -17.40
N SER A 128 3.47 -0.33 -16.14
CA SER A 128 3.36 -1.64 -15.51
C SER A 128 1.89 -2.02 -15.34
N GLY A 129 1.57 -3.23 -15.64
CA GLY A 129 0.21 -3.72 -15.54
C GLY A 129 -0.56 -3.78 -16.84
N SER A 130 -0.08 -3.08 -17.86
CA SER A 130 -0.75 -3.13 -19.16
C SER A 130 -0.53 -4.48 -19.86
N ASP A 131 0.54 -5.15 -19.52
CA ASP A 131 0.93 -6.38 -20.19
C ASP A 131 0.83 -7.61 -19.30
N ARG A 132 0.19 -7.49 -18.15
CA ARG A 132 0.12 -8.63 -17.25
C ARG A 132 -1.04 -9.58 -17.52
N ASP A 133 -1.81 -9.30 -18.54
CA ASP A 133 -2.84 -10.23 -18.95
C ASP A 133 -2.26 -11.49 -19.61
N GLY A 134 -0.97 -11.49 -19.80
CA GLY A 134 -0.27 -12.61 -20.39
C GLY A 134 0.23 -13.66 -19.43
N GLY A 135 -0.17 -13.55 -18.20
CA GLY A 135 0.11 -14.58 -17.24
C GLY A 135 1.55 -14.69 -16.80
N PHE A 136 1.71 -14.90 -15.52
CA PHE A 136 2.95 -15.42 -15.01
C PHE A 136 3.07 -16.86 -15.42
N VAL A 137 4.03 -17.10 -16.22
CA VAL A 137 4.38 -18.48 -16.50
C VAL A 137 5.45 -18.91 -15.53
#